data_6a4b263f14e0671df4dd08fba323228f
#
_entry.id   6a4b263f14e0671df4dd08fba323228f
#
_cell.length_a   1.000
_cell.length_b   1.000
_cell.length_c   1.000
_cell.angle_alpha   90.00
_cell.angle_beta   90.00
_cell.angle_gamma   90.00
#
_symmetry.space_group_name_H-M   'P 1'
#
loop_
_entity.id
_entity.type
_entity.pdbx_description
1 polymer ?
#
loop_
_entity_poly.entity_id
_entity_poly.type
_entity_poly.pdbx_seq_one_letter_code
_entity_poly.pdbx_strand_id
1 'polypeptide(L)'
;MASYRYQRGDRPLEGYTIEHAVGRGGFGEVYYAVSDSGKQVALKAVQNYEDIELRGSTHCMNLKSPHLVTIFDVRHSERGDPFVIMEYVSGPSLRELLDGAPEGLGSEKAAWFIREISKAVSLLHDNGIVHRDLKPHNVFFEDGYVMVGDYSLSKVITTSHRSGHTLTVGTVHYMAPEISLGRYDRTVDIYAMGVLLYEML
;
A
#
# COMPACT_ATOMS: atom_id res chain seq x y z
N MET A 1 16.63 4.50 17.45
CA MET A 1 15.81 4.42 16.22
C MET A 1 16.47 3.41 15.29
N ALA A 2 15.75 2.43 14.79
CA ALA A 2 16.33 1.51 13.79
C ALA A 2 16.61 2.31 12.51
N SER A 3 17.86 2.25 12.01
CA SER A 3 18.24 2.92 10.77
C SER A 3 17.59 2.24 9.58
N TYR A 4 17.19 2.99 8.55
CA TYR A 4 16.83 2.45 7.26
C TYR A 4 18.02 1.78 6.59
N ARG A 5 17.76 0.76 5.75
CA ARG A 5 18.81 0.00 5.06
C ARG A 5 19.58 0.85 4.05
N TYR A 6 18.90 1.76 3.36
CA TYR A 6 19.50 2.63 2.35
C TYR A 6 19.38 4.10 2.74
N GLN A 7 20.35 4.89 2.29
CA GLN A 7 20.48 6.32 2.57
C GLN A 7 20.45 7.12 1.27
N ARG A 8 20.37 8.44 1.41
CA ARG A 8 20.44 9.36 0.27
C ARG A 8 21.70 9.13 -0.55
N GLY A 9 21.53 9.01 -1.87
CA GLY A 9 22.61 8.76 -2.83
C GLY A 9 22.90 7.29 -3.08
N ASP A 10 22.35 6.35 -2.28
CA ASP A 10 22.50 4.92 -2.55
C ASP A 10 21.77 4.52 -3.83
N ARG A 11 22.35 3.54 -4.54
CA ARG A 11 21.79 2.97 -5.78
C ARG A 11 21.61 1.45 -5.62
N PRO A 12 20.65 1.01 -4.80
CA PRO A 12 20.45 -0.43 -4.54
C PRO A 12 19.89 -1.16 -5.75
N LEU A 13 19.24 -0.44 -6.65
CA LEU A 13 18.70 -0.94 -7.91
C LEU A 13 19.30 -0.13 -9.07
N GLU A 14 19.82 -0.82 -10.08
CA GLU A 14 20.38 -0.16 -11.27
C GLU A 14 19.36 0.78 -11.91
N GLY A 15 19.79 1.99 -12.24
CA GLY A 15 18.97 3.02 -12.86
C GLY A 15 18.20 3.90 -11.88
N TYR A 16 18.33 3.70 -10.54
CA TYR A 16 17.60 4.48 -9.54
C TYR A 16 18.51 4.94 -8.40
N THR A 17 18.37 6.20 -8.01
CA THR A 17 19.09 6.82 -6.88
C THR A 17 18.08 7.15 -5.79
N ILE A 18 18.36 6.73 -4.56
CA ILE A 18 17.54 7.04 -3.39
C ILE A 18 17.75 8.48 -2.95
N GLU A 19 16.67 9.20 -2.71
CA GLU A 19 16.69 10.56 -2.15
C GLU A 19 16.38 10.55 -0.64
N HIS A 20 15.35 9.81 -0.20
CA HIS A 20 15.05 9.64 1.22
C HIS A 20 14.12 8.43 1.46
N ALA A 21 14.10 7.98 2.70
CA ALA A 21 13.13 6.97 3.14
C ALA A 21 11.76 7.60 3.34
N VAL A 22 10.72 6.93 2.85
CA VAL A 22 9.31 7.34 2.99
C VAL A 22 8.65 6.63 4.16
N GLY A 23 8.90 5.33 4.31
CA GLY A 23 8.27 4.54 5.37
C GLY A 23 8.85 3.14 5.52
N ARG A 24 8.50 2.50 6.64
CA ARG A 24 8.84 1.11 6.93
C ARG A 24 7.60 0.39 7.42
N GLY A 25 7.33 -0.79 6.89
CA GLY A 25 6.24 -1.67 7.28
C GLY A 25 6.69 -3.12 7.48
N GLY A 26 5.75 -4.01 7.74
CA GLY A 26 6.02 -5.44 7.94
C GLY A 26 6.58 -6.15 6.71
N PHE A 27 6.40 -5.58 5.53
CA PHE A 27 6.78 -6.16 4.23
C PHE A 27 8.00 -5.48 3.60
N GLY A 28 8.60 -4.49 4.26
CA GLY A 28 9.80 -3.84 3.77
C GLY A 28 9.85 -2.34 4.03
N GLU A 29 10.73 -1.70 3.31
CA GLU A 29 11.01 -0.27 3.41
C GLU A 29 10.70 0.40 2.07
N VAL A 30 10.07 1.56 2.13
CA VAL A 30 9.73 2.37 0.95
C VAL A 30 10.61 3.61 0.91
N TYR A 31 11.14 3.89 -0.26
CA TYR A 31 12.03 5.01 -0.53
C TYR A 31 11.52 5.85 -1.69
N TYR A 32 11.60 7.16 -1.55
CA TYR A 32 11.53 8.04 -2.69
C TYR A 32 12.84 7.97 -3.45
N ALA A 33 12.77 7.74 -4.75
CA ALA A 33 13.93 7.62 -5.62
C ALA A 33 13.69 8.31 -6.97
N VAL A 34 14.79 8.63 -7.63
CA VAL A 34 14.78 9.23 -8.97
C VAL A 34 15.52 8.30 -9.92
N SER A 35 14.92 8.00 -11.07
CA SER A 35 15.57 7.23 -12.11
C SER A 35 16.63 8.05 -12.84
N ASP A 36 17.56 7.41 -13.54
CA ASP A 36 18.58 8.09 -14.36
C ASP A 36 17.98 8.97 -15.47
N SER A 37 16.71 8.72 -15.86
CA SER A 37 15.95 9.59 -16.78
C SER A 37 15.20 10.74 -16.10
N GLY A 38 15.33 10.89 -14.77
CA GLY A 38 14.69 11.93 -13.99
C GLY A 38 13.24 11.59 -13.52
N LYS A 39 12.76 10.36 -13.75
CA LYS A 39 11.43 9.96 -13.29
C LYS A 39 11.45 9.72 -11.78
N GLN A 40 10.51 10.35 -11.08
CA GLN A 40 10.25 10.15 -9.65
C GLN A 40 9.46 8.86 -9.43
N VAL A 41 9.89 8.04 -8.47
CA VAL A 41 9.27 6.76 -8.15
C VAL A 41 9.34 6.47 -6.65
N ALA A 42 8.46 5.60 -6.18
CA ALA A 42 8.62 4.93 -4.90
C ALA A 42 9.26 3.55 -5.15
N LEU A 43 10.38 3.28 -4.48
CA LEU A 43 11.04 1.98 -4.48
C LEU A 43 10.71 1.26 -3.18
N LYS A 44 9.97 0.16 -3.24
CA LYS A 44 9.73 -0.71 -2.09
C LYS A 44 10.76 -1.83 -2.10
N ALA A 45 11.72 -1.77 -1.18
CA ALA A 45 12.66 -2.86 -0.90
C ALA A 45 11.92 -3.93 -0.10
N VAL A 46 11.57 -5.03 -0.75
CA VAL A 46 10.75 -6.09 -0.13
C VAL A 46 11.59 -6.88 0.85
N GLN A 47 11.05 -7.07 2.06
CA GLN A 47 11.64 -7.88 3.12
C GLN A 47 10.54 -8.78 3.66
N ASN A 48 10.85 -10.02 3.96
CA ASN A 48 9.87 -11.01 4.39
C ASN A 48 8.76 -11.23 3.33
N TYR A 49 8.33 -12.47 3.10
CA TYR A 49 7.26 -12.81 2.12
C TYR A 49 7.53 -12.38 0.67
N GLU A 50 8.79 -12.35 0.24
CA GLU A 50 9.22 -11.93 -1.09
C GLU A 50 8.37 -12.56 -2.19
N ASP A 51 8.22 -13.87 -2.19
CA ASP A 51 7.43 -14.60 -3.20
C ASP A 51 5.97 -14.14 -3.27
N ILE A 52 5.40 -13.75 -2.14
CA ILE A 52 4.00 -13.32 -2.03
C ILE A 52 3.82 -11.92 -2.61
N GLU A 53 4.65 -11.00 -2.15
CA GLU A 53 4.65 -9.59 -2.58
C GLU A 53 4.93 -9.47 -4.08
N LEU A 54 5.96 -10.18 -4.57
CA LEU A 54 6.36 -10.10 -5.98
C LEU A 54 5.29 -10.68 -6.92
N ARG A 55 4.69 -11.82 -6.57
CA ARG A 55 3.58 -12.39 -7.37
C ARG A 55 2.36 -11.46 -7.37
N GLY A 56 2.02 -10.90 -6.22
CA GLY A 56 0.95 -9.92 -6.10
C GLY A 56 1.22 -8.69 -6.97
N SER A 57 2.39 -8.08 -6.83
CA SER A 57 2.81 -6.92 -7.60
C SER A 57 2.78 -7.18 -9.10
N THR A 58 3.33 -8.31 -9.56
CA THR A 58 3.33 -8.70 -10.99
C THR A 58 1.90 -8.86 -11.51
N HIS A 59 0.99 -9.43 -10.72
CA HIS A 59 -0.41 -9.56 -11.11
C HIS A 59 -1.12 -8.21 -11.25
N CYS A 60 -0.72 -7.24 -10.44
CA CYS A 60 -1.32 -5.91 -10.38
C CYS A 60 -0.73 -4.90 -11.38
N MET A 61 0.43 -5.19 -12.00
CA MET A 61 1.14 -4.24 -12.91
C MET A 61 0.31 -3.75 -14.09
N ASN A 62 -0.68 -4.52 -14.54
CA ASN A 62 -1.53 -4.14 -15.67
C ASN A 62 -2.81 -3.40 -15.27
N LEU A 63 -3.05 -3.18 -13.98
CA LEU A 63 -4.19 -2.40 -13.52
C LEU A 63 -3.92 -0.91 -13.76
N LYS A 64 -4.85 -0.24 -14.44
CA LYS A 64 -4.76 1.19 -14.72
C LYS A 64 -6.00 1.89 -14.18
N SER A 65 -5.82 2.78 -13.24
CA SER A 65 -6.88 3.59 -12.68
C SER A 65 -6.30 4.83 -12.02
N PRO A 66 -6.95 6.00 -12.11
CA PRO A 66 -6.54 7.18 -11.35
C PRO A 66 -6.78 7.01 -9.83
N HIS A 67 -7.43 5.91 -9.42
CA HIS A 67 -7.71 5.58 -8.03
C HIS A 67 -6.79 4.50 -7.45
N LEU A 68 -5.77 4.06 -8.20
CA LEU A 68 -4.76 3.09 -7.74
C LEU A 68 -3.36 3.66 -7.94
N VAL A 69 -2.51 3.52 -6.94
CA VAL A 69 -1.07 3.79 -7.08
C VAL A 69 -0.50 2.83 -8.11
N THR A 70 0.03 3.34 -9.22
CA THR A 70 0.49 2.50 -10.33
C THR A 70 1.74 1.71 -9.96
N ILE A 71 1.74 0.40 -10.19
CA ILE A 71 2.94 -0.44 -10.12
C ILE A 71 3.56 -0.45 -11.52
N PHE A 72 4.81 0.02 -11.63
CA PHE A 72 5.50 0.12 -12.90
C PHE A 72 6.27 -1.15 -13.26
N ASP A 73 6.98 -1.73 -12.27
CA ASP A 73 7.85 -2.89 -12.51
C ASP A 73 8.19 -3.62 -11.20
N VAL A 74 8.68 -4.84 -11.35
CA VAL A 74 9.24 -5.66 -10.27
C VAL A 74 10.62 -6.12 -10.72
N ARG A 75 11.66 -5.76 -9.98
CA ARG A 75 13.05 -6.03 -10.35
C ARG A 75 13.86 -6.54 -9.16
N HIS A 76 14.97 -7.21 -9.46
CA HIS A 76 15.96 -7.61 -8.47
C HIS A 76 17.24 -6.78 -8.64
N SER A 77 17.86 -6.44 -7.53
CA SER A 77 19.20 -5.85 -7.53
C SER A 77 20.26 -6.88 -8.00
N GLU A 78 21.48 -6.44 -8.24
CA GLU A 78 22.61 -7.33 -8.52
C GLU A 78 22.88 -8.35 -7.39
N ARG A 79 22.46 -8.01 -6.17
CA ARG A 79 22.57 -8.88 -4.99
C ARG A 79 21.39 -9.84 -4.83
N GLY A 80 20.40 -9.77 -5.73
CA GLY A 80 19.17 -10.56 -5.67
C GLY A 80 18.09 -9.96 -4.77
N ASP A 81 18.30 -8.78 -4.17
CA ASP A 81 17.27 -8.13 -3.35
C ASP A 81 16.09 -7.69 -4.23
N PRO A 82 14.84 -8.04 -3.89
CA PRO A 82 13.68 -7.68 -4.69
C PRO A 82 13.18 -6.26 -4.40
N PHE A 83 12.76 -5.58 -5.46
CA PHE A 83 12.18 -4.26 -5.44
C PHE A 83 10.90 -4.19 -6.25
N VAL A 84 9.89 -3.51 -5.69
CA VAL A 84 8.71 -3.05 -6.44
C VAL A 84 8.89 -1.57 -6.75
N ILE A 85 8.77 -1.24 -8.04
CA ILE A 85 8.89 0.13 -8.56
C ILE A 85 7.47 0.62 -8.82
N MET A 86 7.08 1.69 -8.14
CA MET A 86 5.71 2.20 -8.23
C MET A 86 5.68 3.73 -8.29
N GLU A 87 4.52 4.25 -8.60
CA GLU A 87 4.23 5.67 -8.58
C GLU A 87 4.55 6.26 -7.20
N TYR A 88 5.28 7.37 -7.20
CA TYR A 88 5.47 8.17 -6.00
C TYR A 88 4.35 9.18 -5.90
N VAL A 89 3.53 9.06 -4.87
CA VAL A 89 2.48 10.01 -4.54
C VAL A 89 3.07 11.02 -3.57
N SER A 90 3.12 12.29 -3.96
CA SER A 90 3.69 13.37 -3.14
C SER A 90 2.70 13.96 -2.15
N GLY A 91 1.43 13.74 -2.40
CA GLY A 91 0.34 14.20 -1.55
C GLY A 91 0.20 13.40 -0.24
N PRO A 92 -0.56 13.93 0.72
CA PRO A 92 -0.70 13.31 2.03
C PRO A 92 -1.47 11.97 1.97
N SER A 93 -1.13 11.06 2.87
CA SER A 93 -1.97 9.92 3.18
C SER A 93 -3.24 10.33 3.94
N LEU A 94 -4.27 9.50 3.88
CA LEU A 94 -5.47 9.70 4.70
C LEU A 94 -5.14 9.70 6.21
N ARG A 95 -4.09 8.99 6.63
CA ARG A 95 -3.61 9.02 8.02
C ARG A 95 -3.16 10.41 8.41
N GLU A 96 -2.32 11.05 7.59
CA GLU A 96 -1.85 12.41 7.85
C GLU A 96 -2.99 13.44 7.83
N LEU A 97 -3.99 13.25 6.96
CA LEU A 97 -5.19 14.11 6.96
C LEU A 97 -6.01 13.95 8.24
N LEU A 98 -6.18 12.72 8.74
CA LEU A 98 -6.90 12.44 9.99
C LEU A 98 -6.12 12.94 11.21
N ASP A 99 -4.80 12.80 11.24
CA ASP A 99 -3.95 13.34 12.31
C ASP A 99 -4.04 14.86 12.40
N GLY A 100 -4.28 15.53 11.28
CA GLY A 100 -4.54 16.98 11.20
C GLY A 100 -5.99 17.39 11.50
N ALA A 101 -6.91 16.43 11.70
CA ALA A 101 -8.34 16.67 11.87
C ALA A 101 -8.92 15.81 13.00
N PRO A 102 -8.60 16.10 14.27
CA PRO A 102 -9.01 15.26 15.40
C PRO A 102 -10.54 15.15 15.60
N GLU A 103 -11.31 16.10 15.07
CA GLU A 103 -12.79 16.08 15.07
C GLU A 103 -13.38 15.39 13.82
N GLY A 104 -12.54 14.66 13.06
CA GLY A 104 -12.91 14.05 11.78
C GLY A 104 -12.85 14.99 10.58
N LEU A 105 -13.10 14.46 9.39
CA LEU A 105 -13.08 15.24 8.13
C LEU A 105 -14.43 15.89 7.82
N GLY A 106 -15.47 15.52 8.57
CA GLY A 106 -16.86 15.90 8.32
C GLY A 106 -17.54 15.01 7.27
N SER A 107 -18.86 14.91 7.37
CA SER A 107 -19.67 13.93 6.63
C SER A 107 -19.57 14.04 5.10
N GLU A 108 -19.51 15.27 4.56
CA GLU A 108 -19.42 15.49 3.12
C GLU A 108 -18.09 14.99 2.55
N LYS A 109 -16.98 15.36 3.21
CA LYS A 109 -15.64 14.95 2.79
C LYS A 109 -15.43 13.43 3.01
N ALA A 110 -15.91 12.88 4.13
CA ALA A 110 -15.88 11.46 4.40
C ALA A 110 -16.65 10.66 3.34
N ALA A 111 -17.87 11.08 2.98
CA ALA A 111 -18.66 10.45 1.92
C ALA A 111 -17.98 10.53 0.55
N TRP A 112 -17.29 11.64 0.27
CA TRP A 112 -16.52 11.78 -0.97
C TRP A 112 -15.33 10.81 -0.98
N PHE A 113 -14.50 10.76 0.08
CA PHE A 113 -13.38 9.84 0.19
C PHE A 113 -13.80 8.38 0.01
N ILE A 114 -14.84 7.95 0.74
CA ILE A 114 -15.29 6.56 0.67
C ILE A 114 -15.80 6.18 -0.72
N ARG A 115 -16.45 7.11 -1.42
CA ARG A 115 -16.87 6.91 -2.80
C ARG A 115 -15.67 6.74 -3.74
N GLU A 116 -14.61 7.53 -3.58
CA GLU A 116 -13.43 7.43 -4.42
C GLU A 116 -12.63 6.13 -4.10
N ILE A 117 -12.49 5.78 -2.81
CA ILE A 117 -11.90 4.49 -2.38
C ILE A 117 -12.70 3.32 -2.97
N SER A 118 -14.04 3.40 -2.99
CA SER A 118 -14.87 2.31 -3.52
C SER A 118 -14.63 2.03 -5.00
N LYS A 119 -14.26 3.03 -5.79
CA LYS A 119 -13.91 2.84 -7.22
C LYS A 119 -12.64 2.02 -7.36
N ALA A 120 -11.62 2.30 -6.52
CA ALA A 120 -10.39 1.51 -6.48
C ALA A 120 -10.66 0.06 -6.07
N VAL A 121 -11.40 -0.12 -4.96
CA VAL A 121 -11.73 -1.44 -4.41
C VAL A 121 -12.58 -2.25 -5.39
N SER A 122 -13.57 -1.63 -6.06
CA SER A 122 -14.36 -2.30 -7.09
C SER A 122 -13.49 -2.80 -8.24
N LEU A 123 -12.56 -1.97 -8.74
CA LEU A 123 -11.66 -2.39 -9.81
C LEU A 123 -10.78 -3.58 -9.39
N LEU A 124 -10.25 -3.56 -8.16
CA LEU A 124 -9.49 -4.70 -7.62
C LEU A 124 -10.37 -5.96 -7.59
N HIS A 125 -11.57 -5.86 -7.04
CA HIS A 125 -12.52 -6.97 -6.91
C HIS A 125 -12.95 -7.55 -8.26
N ASP A 126 -13.18 -6.70 -9.27
CA ASP A 126 -13.53 -7.13 -10.63
C ASP A 126 -12.39 -7.90 -11.31
N ASN A 127 -11.14 -7.64 -10.89
CA ASN A 127 -9.96 -8.38 -11.32
C ASN A 127 -9.59 -9.56 -10.39
N GLY A 128 -10.49 -9.93 -9.47
CA GLY A 128 -10.30 -11.06 -8.55
C GLY A 128 -9.26 -10.79 -7.45
N ILE A 129 -8.97 -9.53 -7.16
CA ILE A 129 -8.00 -9.07 -6.18
C ILE A 129 -8.75 -8.54 -4.95
N VAL A 130 -8.41 -9.04 -3.76
CA VAL A 130 -8.90 -8.53 -2.47
C VAL A 130 -7.74 -7.80 -1.80
N HIS A 131 -7.92 -6.55 -1.38
CA HIS A 131 -6.83 -5.69 -0.85
C HIS A 131 -6.26 -6.21 0.47
N ARG A 132 -7.11 -6.53 1.45
CA ARG A 132 -6.81 -7.14 2.76
C ARG A 132 -6.05 -6.31 3.79
N ASP A 133 -5.44 -5.22 3.39
CA ASP A 133 -4.74 -4.26 4.28
C ASP A 133 -5.18 -2.82 4.00
N LEU A 134 -6.49 -2.63 3.75
CA LEU A 134 -7.05 -1.30 3.53
C LEU A 134 -7.07 -0.54 4.86
N LYS A 135 -6.32 0.59 4.91
CA LYS A 135 -6.16 1.43 6.09
C LYS A 135 -5.76 2.85 5.66
N PRO A 136 -5.85 3.87 6.54
CA PRO A 136 -5.56 5.26 6.18
C PRO A 136 -4.16 5.49 5.63
N HIS A 137 -3.15 4.70 6.05
CA HIS A 137 -1.77 4.80 5.54
C HIS A 137 -1.63 4.37 4.07
N ASN A 138 -2.57 3.56 3.57
CA ASN A 138 -2.56 3.03 2.21
C ASN A 138 -3.52 3.78 1.27
N VAL A 139 -4.11 4.88 1.73
CA VAL A 139 -4.96 5.78 0.95
C VAL A 139 -4.28 7.13 0.87
N PHE A 140 -4.10 7.65 -0.32
CA PHE A 140 -3.39 8.89 -0.60
C PHE A 140 -4.31 9.89 -1.31
N PHE A 141 -4.02 11.18 -1.15
CA PHE A 141 -4.76 12.24 -1.81
C PHE A 141 -3.79 13.18 -2.53
N GLU A 142 -3.89 13.27 -3.84
CA GLU A 142 -3.05 14.14 -4.67
C GLU A 142 -3.84 14.65 -5.87
N ASP A 143 -3.71 15.94 -6.18
CA ASP A 143 -4.29 16.61 -7.34
C ASP A 143 -5.80 16.37 -7.55
N GLY A 144 -6.55 16.25 -6.45
CA GLY A 144 -7.99 15.99 -6.50
C GLY A 144 -8.38 14.52 -6.65
N TYR A 145 -7.42 13.60 -6.68
CA TYR A 145 -7.65 12.16 -6.73
C TYR A 145 -7.37 11.50 -5.39
N VAL A 146 -8.20 10.52 -5.07
CA VAL A 146 -7.93 9.57 -3.98
C VAL A 146 -7.39 8.29 -4.61
N MET A 147 -6.22 7.86 -4.17
CA MET A 147 -5.53 6.68 -4.67
C MET A 147 -5.32 5.67 -3.56
N VAL A 148 -5.57 4.40 -3.86
CA VAL A 148 -5.30 3.28 -2.95
C VAL A 148 -4.00 2.62 -3.38
N GLY A 149 -3.08 2.44 -2.43
CA GLY A 149 -1.77 1.80 -2.63
C GLY A 149 -1.64 0.53 -1.80
N ASP A 150 -0.49 -0.13 -1.94
CA ASP A 150 -0.09 -1.33 -1.19
C ASP A 150 -1.07 -2.52 -1.30
N TYR A 151 -1.66 -2.70 -2.49
CA TYR A 151 -2.60 -3.78 -2.80
C TYR A 151 -1.93 -5.04 -3.37
N SER A 152 -0.60 -5.09 -3.42
CA SER A 152 0.19 -6.21 -3.97
C SER A 152 0.13 -7.49 -3.13
N LEU A 153 -0.18 -7.37 -1.84
CA LEU A 153 -0.29 -8.50 -0.91
C LEU A 153 -1.57 -9.33 -1.04
N SER A 154 -2.46 -8.91 -1.91
CA SER A 154 -3.86 -9.27 -1.93
C SER A 154 -4.19 -10.74 -2.24
N LYS A 155 -3.38 -11.49 -2.98
CA LYS A 155 -3.79 -12.79 -3.53
C LYS A 155 -3.25 -14.03 -2.82
N VAL A 156 -2.27 -13.95 -1.92
CA VAL A 156 -1.46 -15.12 -1.54
C VAL A 156 -1.54 -15.55 -0.07
N ILE A 157 -2.24 -14.81 0.79
CA ILE A 157 -2.36 -15.18 2.22
C ILE A 157 -3.21 -16.45 2.46
N THR A 158 -3.78 -17.05 1.42
CA THR A 158 -4.63 -18.25 1.55
C THR A 158 -3.89 -19.52 1.96
N THR A 159 -2.56 -19.56 1.96
CA THR A 159 -1.81 -20.81 2.22
C THR A 159 -0.84 -20.78 3.41
N SER A 160 -0.63 -19.65 4.08
CA SER A 160 0.35 -19.57 5.18
C SER A 160 -0.26 -19.35 6.56
N HIS A 161 -1.21 -20.20 6.96
CA HIS A 161 -1.84 -20.17 8.28
C HIS A 161 -0.95 -20.63 9.45
N ARG A 162 0.38 -20.72 9.32
CA ARG A 162 1.22 -21.38 10.35
C ARG A 162 2.40 -20.59 10.89
N SER A 163 2.51 -19.32 10.66
CA SER A 163 3.56 -18.54 11.35
C SER A 163 2.94 -17.34 12.05
N GLY A 164 3.03 -17.34 13.38
CA GLY A 164 2.55 -16.27 14.25
C GLY A 164 3.26 -14.96 13.94
N HIS A 165 2.69 -14.19 13.04
CA HIS A 165 3.20 -12.89 12.70
C HIS A 165 2.64 -11.86 13.66
N THR A 166 3.53 -11.14 14.28
CA THR A 166 3.23 -9.95 15.06
C THR A 166 2.57 -8.93 14.12
N LEU A 167 1.24 -8.97 14.06
CA LEU A 167 0.45 -7.92 13.41
C LEU A 167 0.84 -6.60 14.09
N THR A 168 1.27 -5.63 13.30
CA THR A 168 1.50 -4.29 13.84
C THR A 168 0.18 -3.81 14.43
N VAL A 169 0.18 -3.40 15.68
CA VAL A 169 -1.02 -3.05 16.47
C VAL A 169 -2.00 -2.14 15.69
N GLY A 170 -1.50 -1.26 14.82
CA GLY A 170 -2.34 -0.38 14.00
C GLY A 170 -3.16 -1.07 12.90
N THR A 171 -2.68 -2.18 12.34
CA THR A 171 -3.37 -2.87 11.22
C THR A 171 -4.59 -3.66 11.71
N VAL A 172 -4.58 -4.15 12.95
CA VAL A 172 -5.66 -4.97 13.52
C VAL A 172 -7.00 -4.22 13.58
N HIS A 173 -6.99 -2.90 13.77
CA HIS A 173 -8.20 -2.09 13.91
C HIS A 173 -9.08 -2.06 12.65
N TYR A 174 -8.51 -2.24 11.46
CA TYR A 174 -9.24 -2.27 10.17
C TYR A 174 -9.56 -3.68 9.70
N MET A 175 -9.11 -4.69 10.44
CA MET A 175 -9.19 -6.08 10.04
C MET A 175 -10.57 -6.66 10.36
N ALA A 176 -11.22 -7.22 9.35
CA ALA A 176 -12.48 -7.92 9.52
C ALA A 176 -12.31 -9.15 10.42
N PRO A 177 -13.28 -9.43 11.35
CA PRO A 177 -13.14 -10.51 12.32
C PRO A 177 -13.01 -11.90 11.69
N GLU A 178 -13.61 -12.11 10.50
CA GLU A 178 -13.52 -13.38 9.76
C GLU A 178 -12.11 -13.70 9.24
N ILE A 179 -11.23 -12.72 9.16
CA ILE A 179 -9.81 -12.92 8.81
C ILE A 179 -9.14 -13.85 9.82
N SER A 180 -9.49 -13.75 11.11
CA SER A 180 -8.99 -14.64 12.16
C SER A 180 -9.41 -16.10 11.94
N LEU A 181 -10.51 -16.34 11.21
CA LEU A 181 -11.03 -17.64 10.82
C LEU A 181 -10.50 -18.14 9.47
N GLY A 182 -9.56 -17.41 8.88
CA GLY A 182 -8.98 -17.75 7.58
C GLY A 182 -9.88 -17.46 6.39
N ARG A 183 -10.86 -16.60 6.52
CA ARG A 183 -11.77 -16.21 5.45
C ARG A 183 -11.31 -14.86 4.88
N TYR A 184 -11.02 -14.85 3.57
CA TYR A 184 -10.44 -13.70 2.88
C TYR A 184 -11.18 -13.49 1.55
N ASP A 185 -12.43 -13.09 1.60
CA ASP A 185 -13.19 -12.69 0.43
C ASP A 185 -13.32 -11.16 0.35
N ARG A 186 -14.10 -10.69 -0.61
CA ARG A 186 -14.31 -9.26 -0.87
C ARG A 186 -14.90 -8.51 0.33
N THR A 187 -15.57 -9.21 1.24
CA THR A 187 -16.24 -8.60 2.41
C THR A 187 -15.25 -8.00 3.39
N VAL A 188 -14.01 -8.51 3.44
CA VAL A 188 -12.98 -7.96 4.34
C VAL A 188 -12.61 -6.53 3.99
N ASP A 189 -12.58 -6.19 2.70
CA ASP A 189 -12.32 -4.82 2.25
C ASP A 189 -13.53 -3.91 2.53
N ILE A 190 -14.76 -4.43 2.37
CA ILE A 190 -15.98 -3.68 2.71
C ILE A 190 -16.04 -3.35 4.20
N TYR A 191 -15.65 -4.30 5.06
CA TYR A 191 -15.51 -4.05 6.50
C TYR A 191 -14.49 -2.95 6.78
N ALA A 192 -13.30 -3.04 6.18
CA ALA A 192 -12.25 -2.03 6.34
C ALA A 192 -12.71 -0.63 5.87
N MET A 193 -13.45 -0.55 4.75
CA MET A 193 -14.07 0.69 4.29
C MET A 193 -15.07 1.26 5.30
N GLY A 194 -15.85 0.42 5.96
CA GLY A 194 -16.76 0.83 7.05
C GLY A 194 -16.01 1.46 8.23
N VAL A 195 -14.87 0.84 8.62
CA VAL A 195 -14.01 1.38 9.68
C VAL A 195 -13.37 2.71 9.25
N LEU A 196 -12.89 2.81 8.01
CA LEU A 196 -12.36 4.06 7.44
C LEU A 196 -13.41 5.18 7.47
N LEU A 197 -14.65 4.88 7.05
CA LEU A 197 -15.74 5.85 7.09
C LEU A 197 -16.03 6.33 8.52
N TYR A 198 -16.07 5.41 9.48
CA TYR A 198 -16.27 5.74 10.88
C TYR A 198 -15.17 6.65 11.43
N GLU A 199 -13.90 6.39 11.07
CA GLU A 199 -12.77 7.21 11.53
C GLU A 199 -12.72 8.59 10.88
N MET A 200 -13.27 8.73 9.66
CA MET A 200 -13.35 10.02 8.97
C MET A 200 -14.47 10.93 9.46
N LEU A 201 -15.52 10.37 10.13
CA LEU A 201 -16.67 11.10 10.66
C LEU A 201 -16.39 11.73 12.01
#